data_db8de2f4727f67fa21720b2b24914e56
#
_entry.id   db8de2f4727f67fa21720b2b24914e56
#
_cell.length_a   1.000
_cell.length_b   1.000
_cell.length_c   1.000
_cell.angle_alpha   90.00
_cell.angle_beta   90.00
_cell.angle_gamma   90.00
#
_symmetry.space_group_name_H-M   'P 1'
#
loop_
_entity.id
_entity.type
_entity.pdbx_description
1 polymer ?
#
loop_
_entity_poly.entity_id
_entity_poly.type
_entity_poly.pdbx_seq_one_letter_code
_entity_poly.pdbx_strand_id
1 'polypeptide(L)'
;MELRQRHLDRWVAAVRGGWGNRTASTVEAMCPALLSALAAPKLLQFGRAFADAHHTLEETLDCLRLLGTVAPRSVRRQLERRDNLIQVTIGWADATLERDWFSSHLVPLDMLRLRLRQHFQLASELGTDPAAHAILLVIESPGPVSTTELQTIVRHTRAQFARGETVAVAPAGTIVALVERAPQLIADTGHLSSSLRTDPTLRHLDLRVWLEPLGRYVESMESHLISLVG
;
A
#
# COMPACT_ATOMS: atom_id res chain seq x y z
N MET A 1 -22.93 7.01 -14.37
CA MET A 1 -22.86 8.42 -14.82
C MET A 1 -21.39 8.76 -14.90
N GLU A 2 -20.92 9.14 -16.08
CA GLU A 2 -19.49 9.16 -16.41
C GLU A 2 -18.96 10.59 -16.46
N LEU A 3 -17.76 10.78 -15.88
CA LEU A 3 -16.89 11.89 -16.24
C LEU A 3 -16.52 11.74 -17.73
N ARG A 4 -16.66 12.80 -18.52
CA ARG A 4 -16.21 12.81 -19.91
C ARG A 4 -14.81 13.40 -19.99
N GLN A 5 -14.01 12.98 -20.97
CA GLN A 5 -12.63 13.45 -21.18
C GLN A 5 -12.52 14.99 -21.12
N ARG A 6 -13.44 15.71 -21.76
CA ARG A 6 -13.47 17.19 -21.74
C ARG A 6 -13.51 17.83 -20.35
N HIS A 7 -14.08 17.14 -19.33
CA HIS A 7 -14.11 17.65 -17.96
C HIS A 7 -12.75 17.46 -17.32
N LEU A 8 -12.08 16.35 -17.58
CA LEU A 8 -10.74 16.08 -17.10
C LEU A 8 -9.71 17.01 -17.74
N ASP A 9 -9.82 17.27 -19.05
CA ASP A 9 -8.95 18.21 -19.74
C ASP A 9 -9.06 19.63 -19.16
N ARG A 10 -10.29 20.07 -18.84
CA ARG A 10 -10.53 21.35 -18.15
C ARG A 10 -9.96 21.36 -16.73
N TRP A 11 -10.12 20.26 -16.02
CA TRP A 11 -9.58 20.13 -14.68
C TRP A 11 -8.04 20.19 -14.69
N VAL A 12 -7.38 19.42 -15.55
CA VAL A 12 -5.91 19.46 -15.74
C VAL A 12 -5.44 20.86 -16.07
N ALA A 13 -6.11 21.55 -17.02
CA ALA A 13 -5.77 22.92 -17.37
C ALA A 13 -5.90 23.88 -16.19
N ALA A 14 -6.97 23.76 -15.39
CA ALA A 14 -7.18 24.58 -14.20
C ALA A 14 -6.13 24.30 -13.12
N VAL A 15 -5.78 23.04 -12.89
CA VAL A 15 -4.71 22.64 -11.95
C VAL A 15 -3.37 23.20 -12.42
N ARG A 16 -3.06 23.09 -13.70
CA ARG A 16 -1.81 23.61 -14.28
C ARG A 16 -1.69 25.12 -14.08
N GLY A 17 -2.78 25.85 -14.26
CA GLY A 17 -2.82 27.30 -14.04
C GLY A 17 -2.70 27.73 -12.58
N GLY A 18 -3.22 26.94 -11.65
CA GLY A 18 -3.24 27.29 -10.22
C GLY A 18 -2.07 26.72 -9.40
N TRP A 19 -1.61 25.49 -9.71
CA TRP A 19 -0.59 24.77 -8.92
C TRP A 19 0.61 24.27 -9.72
N GLY A 20 0.69 24.60 -10.99
CA GLY A 20 1.84 24.30 -11.84
C GLY A 20 1.89 22.88 -12.42
N ASN A 21 2.97 22.60 -13.16
CA ASN A 21 3.09 21.38 -13.98
C ASN A 21 3.19 20.09 -13.15
N ARG A 22 3.81 20.12 -11.98
CA ARG A 22 3.97 18.93 -11.13
C ARG A 22 2.62 18.35 -10.72
N THR A 23 1.75 19.20 -10.17
CA THR A 23 0.40 18.81 -9.74
C THR A 23 -0.45 18.37 -10.94
N ALA A 24 -0.32 19.09 -12.08
CA ALA A 24 -1.00 18.73 -13.31
C ALA A 24 -0.61 17.35 -13.82
N SER A 25 0.67 16.97 -13.78
CA SER A 25 1.14 15.63 -14.17
C SER A 25 0.57 14.53 -13.28
N THR A 26 0.46 14.76 -11.98
CA THR A 26 -0.18 13.82 -11.04
C THR A 26 -1.65 13.62 -11.40
N VAL A 27 -2.36 14.71 -11.70
CA VAL A 27 -3.77 14.70 -12.11
C VAL A 27 -3.94 13.99 -13.45
N GLU A 28 -3.10 14.26 -14.44
CA GLU A 28 -3.11 13.61 -15.75
C GLU A 28 -2.97 12.08 -15.63
N ALA A 29 -2.07 11.62 -14.79
CA ALA A 29 -1.86 10.18 -14.54
C ALA A 29 -3.10 9.50 -13.93
N MET A 30 -3.92 10.24 -13.17
CA MET A 30 -5.14 9.71 -12.52
C MET A 30 -6.39 9.79 -13.42
N CYS A 31 -6.36 10.58 -14.50
CA CYS A 31 -7.53 10.78 -15.38
C CYS A 31 -8.14 9.46 -15.90
N PRO A 32 -7.37 8.47 -16.41
CA PRO A 32 -7.95 7.22 -16.90
C PRO A 32 -8.71 6.44 -15.81
N ALA A 33 -8.21 6.46 -14.59
CA ALA A 33 -8.84 5.79 -13.47
C ALA A 33 -10.17 6.45 -13.06
N LEU A 34 -10.24 7.79 -13.11
CA LEU A 34 -11.44 8.56 -12.75
C LEU A 34 -12.52 8.51 -13.85
N LEU A 35 -12.15 8.31 -15.12
CA LEU A 35 -13.09 8.13 -16.22
C LEU A 35 -13.96 6.89 -16.05
N SER A 36 -13.40 5.81 -15.51
CA SER A 36 -14.07 4.52 -15.43
C SER A 36 -15.13 4.45 -14.33
N ALA A 37 -14.91 5.04 -13.18
CA ALA A 37 -15.88 5.20 -12.09
C ALA A 37 -15.33 6.07 -10.96
N LEU A 38 -16.17 6.92 -10.36
CA LEU A 38 -15.90 7.57 -9.06
C LEU A 38 -16.33 6.62 -7.92
N ALA A 39 -15.69 5.46 -7.84
CA ALA A 39 -15.92 4.49 -6.77
C ALA A 39 -14.89 4.68 -5.64
N ALA A 40 -15.25 4.25 -4.42
CA ALA A 40 -14.39 4.35 -3.24
C ALA A 40 -12.94 3.89 -3.46
N PRO A 41 -12.66 2.75 -4.14
CA PRO A 41 -11.28 2.32 -4.42
C PRO A 41 -10.47 3.30 -5.28
N LYS A 42 -11.14 4.03 -6.19
CA LYS A 42 -10.49 5.02 -7.07
C LYS A 42 -10.17 6.30 -6.32
N LEU A 43 -11.02 6.72 -5.39
CA LEU A 43 -10.78 7.87 -4.53
C LEU A 43 -9.67 7.61 -3.53
N LEU A 44 -9.57 6.40 -3.00
CA LEU A 44 -8.45 5.97 -2.18
C LEU A 44 -7.14 6.03 -2.98
N GLN A 45 -7.13 5.49 -4.21
CA GLN A 45 -5.97 5.56 -5.11
C GLN A 45 -5.61 7.01 -5.47
N PHE A 46 -6.59 7.89 -5.61
CA PHE A 46 -6.35 9.33 -5.83
C PHE A 46 -5.59 9.96 -4.65
N GLY A 47 -6.04 9.73 -3.42
CA GLY A 47 -5.33 10.20 -2.22
C GLY A 47 -3.89 9.69 -2.16
N ARG A 48 -3.67 8.40 -2.41
CA ARG A 48 -2.31 7.79 -2.44
C ARG A 48 -1.43 8.44 -3.50
N ALA A 49 -1.89 8.59 -4.73
CA ALA A 49 -1.11 9.16 -5.82
C ALA A 49 -0.64 10.60 -5.53
N PHE A 50 -1.47 11.40 -4.85
CA PHE A 50 -1.09 12.75 -4.42
C PHE A 50 -0.06 12.72 -3.30
N ALA A 51 -0.21 11.84 -2.32
CA ALA A 51 0.78 11.66 -1.26
C ALA A 51 2.13 11.20 -1.82
N ASP A 52 2.14 10.22 -2.73
CA ASP A 52 3.35 9.71 -3.39
C ASP A 52 4.07 10.81 -4.20
N ALA A 53 3.30 11.74 -4.78
CA ALA A 53 3.82 12.93 -5.45
C ALA A 53 4.21 14.06 -4.47
N HIS A 54 4.21 13.82 -3.16
CA HIS A 54 4.54 14.77 -2.09
C HIS A 54 3.63 16.01 -2.03
N HIS A 55 2.35 15.87 -2.39
CA HIS A 55 1.36 16.91 -2.16
C HIS A 55 0.80 16.82 -0.73
N THR A 56 0.41 17.97 -0.17
CA THR A 56 -0.28 18.02 1.12
C THR A 56 -1.71 17.48 1.01
N LEU A 57 -2.32 17.12 2.14
CA LEU A 57 -3.74 16.74 2.17
C LEU A 57 -4.63 17.89 1.69
N GLU A 58 -4.30 19.13 2.06
CA GLU A 58 -5.04 20.32 1.65
C GLU A 58 -5.02 20.47 0.12
N GLU A 59 -3.84 20.43 -0.50
CA GLU A 59 -3.69 20.46 -1.97
C GLU A 59 -4.47 19.33 -2.64
N THR A 60 -4.45 18.12 -2.05
CA THR A 60 -5.17 16.96 -2.56
C THR A 60 -6.69 17.20 -2.56
N LEU A 61 -7.22 17.71 -1.45
CA LEU A 61 -8.65 17.99 -1.31
C LEU A 61 -9.08 19.17 -2.19
N ASP A 62 -8.24 20.18 -2.34
CA ASP A 62 -8.54 21.33 -3.20
C ASP A 62 -8.51 20.95 -4.68
N CYS A 63 -7.61 20.07 -5.12
CA CYS A 63 -7.65 19.47 -6.45
C CYS A 63 -8.95 18.71 -6.70
N LEU A 64 -9.43 17.95 -5.70
CA LEU A 64 -10.69 17.23 -5.81
C LEU A 64 -11.88 18.20 -5.87
N ARG A 65 -11.89 19.27 -5.08
CA ARG A 65 -12.90 20.34 -5.12
C ARG A 65 -12.94 21.03 -6.47
N LEU A 66 -11.75 21.32 -7.04
CA LEU A 66 -11.65 21.92 -8.36
C LEU A 66 -12.23 21.00 -9.45
N LEU A 67 -12.03 19.68 -9.37
CA LEU A 67 -12.73 18.72 -10.24
C LEU A 67 -14.25 18.88 -10.11
N GLY A 68 -14.76 19.07 -8.89
CA GLY A 68 -16.18 19.33 -8.63
C GLY A 68 -16.72 20.58 -9.33
N THR A 69 -15.91 21.63 -9.53
CA THR A 69 -16.35 22.87 -10.22
C THR A 69 -16.51 22.67 -11.72
N VAL A 70 -15.68 21.83 -12.36
CA VAL A 70 -15.69 21.60 -13.81
C VAL A 70 -16.54 20.40 -14.21
N ALA A 71 -16.88 19.54 -13.26
CA ALA A 71 -17.64 18.32 -13.47
C ALA A 71 -19.17 18.59 -13.49
N PRO A 72 -19.98 17.65 -14.04
CA PRO A 72 -21.44 17.72 -13.93
C PRO A 72 -21.91 17.78 -12.48
N ARG A 73 -23.04 18.48 -12.22
CA ARG A 73 -23.60 18.64 -10.85
C ARG A 73 -23.77 17.34 -10.08
N SER A 74 -24.07 16.28 -10.74
CA SER A 74 -24.25 14.95 -10.14
C SER A 74 -22.92 14.32 -9.68
N VAL A 75 -21.84 14.52 -10.46
CA VAL A 75 -20.46 14.12 -10.08
C VAL A 75 -19.97 14.97 -8.93
N ARG A 76 -20.20 16.29 -8.98
CA ARG A 76 -19.90 17.20 -7.88
C ARG A 76 -20.52 16.75 -6.56
N ARG A 77 -21.84 16.46 -6.54
CA ARG A 77 -22.53 15.96 -5.34
C ARG A 77 -21.94 14.66 -4.82
N GLN A 78 -21.42 13.82 -5.70
CA GLN A 78 -20.77 12.56 -5.33
C GLN A 78 -19.40 12.81 -4.71
N LEU A 79 -18.59 13.71 -5.27
CA LEU A 79 -17.28 14.10 -4.73
C LEU A 79 -17.38 14.78 -3.36
N GLU A 80 -18.42 15.59 -3.14
CA GLU A 80 -18.68 16.30 -1.89
C GLU A 80 -19.28 15.41 -0.77
N ARG A 81 -19.61 14.14 -1.05
CA ARG A 81 -20.05 13.21 0.00
C ARG A 81 -18.94 12.95 1.00
N ARG A 82 -19.30 13.02 2.30
CA ARG A 82 -18.37 12.79 3.41
C ARG A 82 -17.58 11.50 3.26
N ASP A 83 -18.24 10.39 2.90
CA ASP A 83 -17.61 9.08 2.75
C ASP A 83 -16.53 9.08 1.66
N ASN A 84 -16.75 9.81 0.57
CA ASN A 84 -15.78 9.91 -0.52
C ASN A 84 -14.58 10.77 -0.13
N LEU A 85 -14.78 11.87 0.61
CA LEU A 85 -13.69 12.66 1.17
C LEU A 85 -12.86 11.85 2.18
N ILE A 86 -13.54 11.04 3.00
CA ILE A 86 -12.86 10.11 3.93
C ILE A 86 -11.97 9.12 3.16
N GLN A 87 -12.43 8.54 2.04
CA GLN A 87 -11.62 7.62 1.25
C GLN A 87 -10.35 8.29 0.68
N VAL A 88 -10.46 9.52 0.18
CA VAL A 88 -9.30 10.30 -0.26
C VAL A 88 -8.33 10.54 0.89
N THR A 89 -8.85 10.95 2.05
CA THR A 89 -8.05 11.22 3.24
C THR A 89 -7.35 9.96 3.74
N ILE A 90 -8.04 8.81 3.78
CA ILE A 90 -7.46 7.52 4.16
C ILE A 90 -6.32 7.17 3.20
N GLY A 91 -6.55 7.22 1.89
CA GLY A 91 -5.53 6.89 0.91
C GLY A 91 -4.30 7.80 1.00
N TRP A 92 -4.51 9.11 1.24
CA TRP A 92 -3.43 10.06 1.45
C TRP A 92 -2.67 9.79 2.75
N ALA A 93 -3.39 9.56 3.85
CA ALA A 93 -2.80 9.30 5.17
C ALA A 93 -1.99 7.99 5.16
N ASP A 94 -2.54 6.92 4.58
CA ASP A 94 -1.85 5.63 4.45
C ASP A 94 -0.54 5.79 3.68
N ALA A 95 -0.56 6.44 2.51
CA ALA A 95 0.63 6.65 1.71
C ALA A 95 1.64 7.58 2.39
N THR A 96 1.18 8.60 3.12
CA THR A 96 2.05 9.48 3.89
C THR A 96 2.68 8.76 5.06
N LEU A 97 1.90 8.00 5.83
CA LEU A 97 2.41 7.17 6.91
C LEU A 97 3.40 6.12 6.39
N GLU A 98 3.08 5.47 5.29
CA GLU A 98 3.99 4.55 4.61
C GLU A 98 5.30 5.26 4.25
N ARG A 99 5.24 6.42 3.61
CA ARG A 99 6.42 7.19 3.19
C ARG A 99 7.23 7.71 4.38
N ASP A 100 6.60 8.35 5.35
CA ASP A 100 7.28 8.95 6.51
C ASP A 100 7.86 7.88 7.42
N TRP A 101 7.17 6.75 7.51
CA TRP A 101 7.65 5.56 8.18
C TRP A 101 8.86 4.96 7.47
N PHE A 102 8.88 4.97 6.11
CA PHE A 102 10.01 4.49 5.34
C PHE A 102 11.21 5.42 5.31
N SER A 103 10.98 6.73 5.30
CA SER A 103 12.07 7.71 5.32
C SER A 103 12.78 7.74 6.68
N SER A 104 12.10 7.33 7.75
CA SER A 104 12.63 7.39 9.10
C SER A 104 12.93 6.04 9.76
N HIS A 105 12.16 4.98 9.51
CA HIS A 105 12.33 3.68 10.17
C HIS A 105 11.68 2.55 9.36
N LEU A 106 12.41 1.47 9.14
CA LEU A 106 11.87 0.17 8.76
C LEU A 106 10.84 -0.25 9.81
N VAL A 107 9.67 -0.76 9.40
CA VAL A 107 8.60 -1.12 10.36
C VAL A 107 9.15 -2.08 11.39
N PRO A 108 9.14 -1.74 12.69
CA PRO A 108 9.67 -2.63 13.70
C PRO A 108 8.82 -3.91 13.78
N LEU A 109 9.47 -5.01 14.12
CA LEU A 109 8.82 -6.31 14.30
C LEU A 109 7.64 -6.25 15.30
N ASP A 110 7.69 -5.34 16.26
CA ASP A 110 6.63 -5.15 17.25
C ASP A 110 5.28 -4.71 16.63
N MET A 111 5.32 -3.98 15.51
CA MET A 111 4.10 -3.63 14.78
C MET A 111 3.49 -4.86 14.09
N LEU A 112 4.32 -5.75 13.56
CA LEU A 112 3.83 -7.01 13.01
C LEU A 112 3.24 -7.90 14.11
N ARG A 113 3.87 -7.96 15.30
CA ARG A 113 3.31 -8.65 16.47
C ARG A 113 1.94 -8.11 16.87
N LEU A 114 1.81 -6.79 16.91
CA LEU A 114 0.52 -6.15 17.19
C LEU A 114 -0.55 -6.54 16.17
N ARG A 115 -0.21 -6.54 14.89
CA ARG A 115 -1.11 -6.95 13.80
C ARG A 115 -1.47 -8.43 13.87
N LEU A 116 -0.53 -9.28 14.20
CA LEU A 116 -0.79 -10.70 14.45
C LEU A 116 -1.79 -10.88 15.59
N ARG A 117 -1.60 -10.23 16.74
CA ARG A 117 -2.54 -10.28 17.87
C ARG A 117 -3.94 -9.84 17.46
N GLN A 118 -4.05 -8.72 16.72
CA GLN A 118 -5.34 -8.23 16.21
C GLN A 118 -5.99 -9.25 15.26
N HIS A 119 -5.21 -9.88 14.38
CA HIS A 119 -5.71 -10.91 13.47
C HIS A 119 -6.23 -12.14 14.20
N PHE A 120 -5.49 -12.64 15.20
CA PHE A 120 -5.92 -13.77 16.04
C PHE A 120 -7.16 -13.44 16.88
N GLN A 121 -7.23 -12.23 17.45
CA GLN A 121 -8.39 -11.77 18.20
C GLN A 121 -9.63 -11.73 17.29
N LEU A 122 -9.54 -11.12 16.11
CA LEU A 122 -10.64 -11.03 15.16
C LEU A 122 -11.09 -12.42 14.70
N ALA A 123 -10.17 -13.32 14.40
CA ALA A 123 -10.49 -14.70 14.04
C ALA A 123 -11.22 -15.43 15.18
N SER A 124 -10.80 -15.20 16.43
CA SER A 124 -11.47 -15.76 17.63
C SER A 124 -12.89 -15.21 17.78
N GLU A 125 -13.09 -13.90 17.61
CA GLU A 125 -14.41 -13.26 17.69
C GLU A 125 -15.36 -13.77 16.60
N LEU A 126 -14.83 -14.07 15.40
CA LEU A 126 -15.59 -14.62 14.28
C LEU A 126 -15.73 -16.16 14.32
N GLY A 127 -15.08 -16.83 15.25
CA GLY A 127 -15.06 -18.29 15.33
C GLY A 127 -14.37 -18.96 14.12
N THR A 128 -13.39 -18.29 13.50
CA THR A 128 -12.67 -18.78 12.32
C THR A 128 -11.23 -19.15 12.68
N ASP A 129 -10.60 -19.96 11.84
CA ASP A 129 -9.18 -20.29 11.96
C ASP A 129 -8.34 -19.10 11.44
N PRO A 130 -7.45 -18.48 12.26
CA PRO A 130 -6.58 -17.42 11.79
C PRO A 130 -5.73 -17.82 10.58
N ALA A 131 -5.30 -19.09 10.50
CA ALA A 131 -4.51 -19.58 9.38
C ALA A 131 -5.32 -19.75 8.09
N ALA A 132 -6.64 -19.71 8.14
CA ALA A 132 -7.49 -19.78 6.94
C ALA A 132 -7.44 -18.50 6.10
N HIS A 133 -7.17 -17.35 6.74
CA HIS A 133 -7.29 -16.03 6.11
C HIS A 133 -5.95 -15.32 5.89
N ALA A 134 -4.91 -15.69 6.64
CA ALA A 134 -3.60 -15.05 6.52
C ALA A 134 -2.45 -16.06 6.63
N ILE A 135 -1.28 -15.60 6.19
CA ILE A 135 -0.02 -16.36 6.19
C ILE A 135 1.12 -15.37 6.30
N LEU A 136 2.28 -15.79 6.82
CA LEU A 136 3.48 -14.97 6.77
C LEU A 136 4.22 -15.20 5.46
N LEU A 137 4.60 -14.12 4.80
CA LEU A 137 5.60 -14.08 3.76
C LEU A 137 6.93 -13.72 4.41
N VAL A 138 7.96 -14.54 4.19
CA VAL A 138 9.30 -14.32 4.75
C VAL A 138 10.29 -14.15 3.60
N ILE A 139 11.16 -13.16 3.73
CA ILE A 139 12.23 -12.88 2.78
C ILE A 139 13.53 -12.77 3.59
N GLU A 140 14.47 -13.62 3.30
CA GLU A 140 15.75 -13.71 3.99
C GLU A 140 16.91 -13.61 3.01
N SER A 141 18.00 -12.98 3.45
CA SER A 141 19.29 -13.02 2.81
C SER A 141 20.28 -13.77 3.73
N PRO A 142 21.07 -14.72 3.22
CA PRO A 142 22.10 -15.37 4.02
C PRO A 142 23.28 -14.47 4.37
N GLY A 143 23.34 -13.28 3.79
CA GLY A 143 24.38 -12.27 4.03
C GLY A 143 23.83 -10.94 4.52
N PRO A 144 24.72 -10.02 4.91
CA PRO A 144 24.30 -8.70 5.36
C PRO A 144 23.59 -7.93 4.23
N VAL A 145 22.53 -7.24 4.57
CA VAL A 145 21.71 -6.43 3.65
C VAL A 145 21.81 -4.97 4.06
N SER A 146 22.17 -4.10 3.13
CA SER A 146 22.22 -2.67 3.37
C SER A 146 20.83 -2.05 3.51
N THR A 147 20.75 -0.88 4.13
CA THR A 147 19.47 -0.14 4.27
C THR A 147 18.81 0.13 2.90
N THR A 148 19.58 0.45 1.88
CA THR A 148 19.06 0.70 0.52
C THR A 148 18.47 -0.58 -0.10
N GLU A 149 19.11 -1.72 0.09
CA GLU A 149 18.62 -3.02 -0.37
C GLU A 149 17.34 -3.42 0.38
N LEU A 150 17.31 -3.25 1.72
CA LEU A 150 16.11 -3.48 2.52
C LEU A 150 14.94 -2.63 2.03
N GLN A 151 15.15 -1.34 1.79
CA GLN A 151 14.13 -0.45 1.23
C GLN A 151 13.65 -0.93 -0.14
N THR A 152 14.55 -1.42 -0.99
CA THR A 152 14.22 -1.95 -2.30
C THR A 152 13.39 -3.23 -2.19
N ILE A 153 13.76 -4.17 -1.32
CA ILE A 153 13.00 -5.40 -1.08
C ILE A 153 11.59 -5.07 -0.56
N VAL A 154 11.50 -4.19 0.44
CA VAL A 154 10.21 -3.77 1.01
C VAL A 154 9.33 -3.09 -0.04
N ARG A 155 9.90 -2.26 -0.92
CA ARG A 155 9.18 -1.63 -2.04
C ARG A 155 8.59 -2.67 -2.99
N HIS A 156 9.37 -3.67 -3.42
CA HIS A 156 8.89 -4.77 -4.26
C HIS A 156 7.79 -5.58 -3.57
N THR A 157 7.98 -5.90 -2.29
CA THR A 157 7.00 -6.64 -1.49
C THR A 157 5.67 -5.90 -1.45
N ARG A 158 5.67 -4.59 -1.21
CA ARG A 158 4.46 -3.78 -1.16
C ARG A 158 3.81 -3.56 -2.52
N ALA A 159 4.60 -3.45 -3.58
CA ALA A 159 4.06 -3.34 -4.94
C ALA A 159 3.29 -4.61 -5.32
N GLN A 160 3.74 -5.78 -4.86
CA GLN A 160 3.08 -7.05 -5.12
C GLN A 160 1.89 -7.30 -4.18
N PHE A 161 2.02 -6.90 -2.90
CA PHE A 161 1.02 -7.09 -1.85
C PHE A 161 0.48 -5.73 -1.40
N ALA A 162 -0.32 -5.07 -2.26
CA ALA A 162 -0.78 -3.68 -2.08
C ALA A 162 -2.09 -3.54 -1.27
N ARG A 163 -2.53 -4.57 -0.53
CA ARG A 163 -3.84 -4.59 0.14
C ARG A 163 -3.82 -4.19 1.61
N GLY A 164 -2.75 -3.50 2.06
CA GLY A 164 -2.63 -3.05 3.45
C GLY A 164 -1.92 -4.04 4.36
N GLU A 165 -1.12 -4.93 3.78
CA GLU A 165 -0.27 -5.88 4.48
C GLU A 165 0.79 -5.16 5.32
N THR A 166 1.03 -5.68 6.51
CA THR A 166 2.09 -5.17 7.37
C THR A 166 3.41 -5.84 7.03
N VAL A 167 4.34 -5.08 6.47
CA VAL A 167 5.70 -5.54 6.14
C VAL A 167 6.66 -5.03 7.21
N ALA A 168 7.27 -5.93 7.95
CA ALA A 168 8.22 -5.62 9.01
C ALA A 168 9.63 -6.09 8.65
N VAL A 169 10.62 -5.41 9.20
CA VAL A 169 12.03 -5.79 9.08
C VAL A 169 12.55 -6.17 10.46
N ALA A 170 13.14 -7.34 10.55
CA ALA A 170 13.82 -7.82 11.74
C ALA A 170 15.26 -7.28 11.83
N PRO A 171 15.85 -7.28 13.04
CA PRO A 171 17.22 -6.79 13.25
C PRO A 171 18.28 -7.47 12.36
N ALA A 172 18.10 -8.76 12.03
CA ALA A 172 18.99 -9.52 11.15
C ALA A 172 18.83 -9.19 9.66
N GLY A 173 17.89 -8.28 9.28
CA GLY A 173 17.60 -7.94 7.88
C GLY A 173 16.58 -8.85 7.23
N THR A 174 16.01 -9.81 7.96
CA THR A 174 14.88 -10.63 7.50
C THR A 174 13.63 -9.78 7.40
N ILE A 175 12.92 -9.87 6.28
CA ILE A 175 11.66 -9.17 6.05
C ILE A 175 10.51 -10.17 6.25
N VAL A 176 9.52 -9.77 7.04
CA VAL A 176 8.33 -10.58 7.31
C VAL A 176 7.09 -9.74 7.04
N ALA A 177 6.17 -10.28 6.26
CA ALA A 177 4.89 -9.64 5.97
C ALA A 177 3.72 -10.56 6.33
N LEU A 178 2.68 -9.99 6.97
CA LEU A 178 1.40 -10.66 7.15
C LEU A 178 0.57 -10.40 5.91
N VAL A 179 0.31 -11.44 5.10
CA VAL A 179 -0.40 -11.36 3.82
C VAL A 179 -1.69 -12.16 3.83
N GLU A 180 -2.69 -11.72 3.05
CA GLU A 180 -3.96 -12.41 2.92
C GLU A 180 -3.79 -13.74 2.14
N ARG A 181 -4.46 -14.80 2.59
CA ARG A 181 -4.58 -16.05 1.85
C ARG A 181 -5.59 -15.90 0.71
N ALA A 182 -5.11 -15.39 -0.43
CA ALA A 182 -5.90 -15.27 -1.64
C ALA A 182 -5.55 -16.40 -2.64
N PRO A 183 -6.44 -16.77 -3.58
CA PRO A 183 -6.17 -17.81 -4.59
C PRO A 183 -4.91 -17.55 -5.42
N GLN A 184 -4.56 -16.28 -5.65
CA GLN A 184 -3.38 -15.85 -6.42
C GLN A 184 -2.08 -15.79 -5.61
N LEU A 185 -2.10 -16.06 -4.30
CA LEU A 185 -0.96 -15.88 -3.40
C LEU A 185 0.34 -16.56 -3.89
N ILE A 186 0.24 -17.79 -4.41
CA ILE A 186 1.40 -18.53 -4.94
C ILE A 186 1.98 -17.82 -6.17
N ALA A 187 1.11 -17.36 -7.07
CA ALA A 187 1.54 -16.63 -8.26
C ALA A 187 2.18 -15.29 -7.86
N ASP A 188 1.58 -14.56 -6.92
CA ASP A 188 2.08 -13.29 -6.41
C ASP A 188 3.45 -13.46 -5.74
N THR A 189 3.64 -14.53 -4.96
CA THR A 189 4.94 -14.87 -4.35
C THR A 189 5.99 -15.21 -5.41
N GLY A 190 5.60 -15.91 -6.46
CA GLY A 190 6.46 -16.22 -7.60
C GLY A 190 6.88 -14.95 -8.38
N HIS A 191 5.93 -14.04 -8.61
CA HIS A 191 6.20 -12.75 -9.24
C HIS A 191 7.14 -11.88 -8.38
N LEU A 192 6.90 -11.81 -7.07
CA LEU A 192 7.80 -11.13 -6.14
C LEU A 192 9.21 -11.69 -6.21
N SER A 193 9.36 -13.02 -6.09
CA SER A 193 10.67 -13.69 -6.15
C SER A 193 11.40 -13.37 -7.47
N SER A 194 10.68 -13.38 -8.59
CA SER A 194 11.23 -13.01 -9.90
C SER A 194 11.66 -11.55 -9.95
N SER A 195 10.82 -10.62 -9.46
CA SER A 195 11.12 -9.19 -9.42
C SER A 195 12.37 -8.89 -8.58
N LEU A 196 12.49 -9.53 -7.41
CA LEU A 196 13.66 -9.37 -6.54
C LEU A 196 14.95 -9.86 -7.22
N ARG A 197 14.90 -11.01 -7.92
CA ARG A 197 16.06 -11.57 -8.62
C ARG A 197 16.50 -10.74 -9.85
N THR A 198 15.57 -10.06 -10.48
CA THR A 198 15.84 -9.25 -11.68
C THR A 198 16.24 -7.82 -11.37
N ASP A 199 16.00 -7.33 -10.13
CA ASP A 199 16.38 -5.98 -9.72
C ASP A 199 17.92 -5.84 -9.69
N PRO A 200 18.50 -4.88 -10.42
CA PRO A 200 19.95 -4.69 -10.49
C PRO A 200 20.60 -4.44 -9.12
N THR A 201 19.88 -3.85 -8.17
CA THR A 201 20.37 -3.56 -6.82
C THR A 201 20.45 -4.82 -5.95
N LEU A 202 19.58 -5.82 -6.22
CA LEU A 202 19.39 -7.00 -5.37
C LEU A 202 19.98 -8.30 -5.95
N ARG A 203 20.30 -8.33 -7.24
CA ARG A 203 20.69 -9.56 -7.96
C ARG A 203 21.94 -10.26 -7.39
N HIS A 204 22.75 -9.56 -6.59
CA HIS A 204 23.91 -10.14 -5.93
C HIS A 204 23.57 -10.80 -4.58
N LEU A 205 22.35 -10.58 -4.08
CA LEU A 205 21.85 -11.20 -2.87
C LEU A 205 21.16 -12.54 -3.22
N ASP A 206 21.49 -13.59 -2.48
CA ASP A 206 20.82 -14.89 -2.58
C ASP A 206 19.53 -14.89 -1.76
N LEU A 207 18.53 -14.09 -2.19
CA LEU A 207 17.28 -13.93 -1.48
C LEU A 207 16.44 -15.19 -1.54
N ARG A 208 15.99 -15.65 -0.38
CA ARG A 208 15.03 -16.73 -0.20
C ARG A 208 13.67 -16.14 0.14
N VAL A 209 12.64 -16.58 -0.57
CA VAL A 209 11.25 -16.12 -0.35
C VAL A 209 10.39 -17.36 -0.13
N TRP A 210 9.69 -17.40 1.00
CA TRP A 210 8.76 -18.49 1.29
C TRP A 210 7.55 -18.03 2.07
N LEU A 211 6.54 -18.91 2.16
CA LEU A 211 5.32 -18.69 2.92
C LEU A 211 5.36 -19.58 4.17
N GLU A 212 5.15 -18.96 5.33
CA GLU A 212 5.15 -19.62 6.63
C GLU A 212 3.73 -19.65 7.20
N PRO A 213 3.12 -20.81 7.43
CA PRO A 213 1.77 -20.92 7.96
C PRO A 213 1.65 -20.30 9.35
N LEU A 214 0.50 -19.66 9.63
CA LEU A 214 0.19 -19.26 10.99
C LEU A 214 -0.09 -20.46 11.88
N GLY A 215 0.44 -20.45 13.10
CA GLY A 215 0.09 -21.41 14.13
C GLY A 215 -1.35 -21.21 14.66
N ARG A 216 -1.82 -22.15 15.49
CA ARG A 216 -3.16 -22.06 16.09
C ARG A 216 -3.28 -21.02 17.20
N TYR A 217 -2.18 -20.70 17.87
CA TYR A 217 -2.13 -19.83 19.04
C TYR A 217 -1.16 -18.68 18.80
N VAL A 218 -1.54 -17.49 19.26
CA VAL A 218 -0.74 -16.28 19.07
C VAL A 218 0.62 -16.39 19.78
N GLU A 219 0.68 -16.99 20.96
CA GLU A 219 1.91 -17.12 21.75
C GLU A 219 2.92 -18.03 21.05
N SER A 220 2.46 -19.14 20.46
CA SER A 220 3.32 -20.01 19.67
C SER A 220 3.82 -19.32 18.42
N MET A 221 2.98 -18.48 17.80
CA MET A 221 3.34 -17.73 16.61
C MET A 221 4.34 -16.60 16.91
N GLU A 222 4.19 -15.93 18.03
CA GLU A 222 5.16 -14.92 18.48
C GLU A 222 6.54 -15.54 18.77
N SER A 223 6.56 -16.70 19.43
CA SER A 223 7.80 -17.45 19.67
C SER A 223 8.45 -17.93 18.37
N HIS A 224 7.62 -18.41 17.42
CA HIS A 224 8.09 -18.82 16.11
C HIS A 224 8.63 -17.63 15.30
N LEU A 225 7.96 -16.48 15.36
CA LEU A 225 8.42 -15.26 14.71
C LEU A 225 9.79 -14.83 15.23
N ILE A 226 10.05 -14.94 16.52
CA ILE A 226 11.37 -14.68 17.12
C ILE A 226 12.41 -15.64 16.55
N SER A 227 12.09 -16.92 16.39
CA SER A 227 13.01 -17.91 15.85
C SER A 227 13.29 -17.77 14.36
N LEU A 228 12.35 -17.17 13.61
CA LEU A 228 12.54 -16.87 12.18
C LEU A 228 13.49 -15.71 11.92
N VAL A 229 13.64 -14.82 12.90
CA VAL A 229 14.34 -13.53 12.72
C VAL A 229 15.58 -13.38 13.61
N GLY A 230 15.88 -14.37 14.45
CA GLY A 230 17.04 -14.44 15.35
C GLY A 230 18.13 -15.25 14.79
#